data_04d87e6673258108368e648343b0f718
#
_entry.id   04d87e6673258108368e648343b0f718
#
_cell.length_a   1.000
_cell.length_b   1.000
_cell.length_c   1.000
_cell.angle_alpha   90.00
_cell.angle_beta   90.00
_cell.angle_gamma   90.00
#
_symmetry.space_group_name_H-M   'P 1'
#
loop_
_entity.id
_entity.type
_entity.pdbx_description
1 polymer ?
#
loop_
_entity_poly.entity_id
_entity_poly.type
_entity_poly.pdbx_seq_one_letter_code
_entity_poly.pdbx_strand_id
1 'polypeptide(L)'
;MAWKLDSNIFKRYYIDTLKSISCCDLCGANVSDSYLLGYSLSQALLCQSCVNDLPYFNQSLIAGNLLRWPAVHRALPNIHFEQLFALSPYIYPFNKWLAQMKYLGRFELASLFSVLLCAQWQAMIMNQTITPINLVLAVPLHIKKWQVRGYNQAHLIAKTFAETLSLPYDANLVLRVKNNDSQMGKTGSQRRKNLANAFALQRKLGSHIKHVLIVDDVVTTGTTVSEISKLLKQAGVETVTLVTVCLTVPNAKNNGPVIS
;
A
#
# COMPACT_ATOMS: atom_id res chain seq x y z
N MET A 1 -16.21 -47.25 7.13
CA MET A 1 -16.60 -45.93 7.68
C MET A 1 -15.38 -45.00 7.64
N ALA A 2 -15.29 -44.15 6.64
CA ALA A 2 -14.18 -43.21 6.51
C ALA A 2 -14.57 -41.91 7.23
N TRP A 3 -13.83 -41.55 8.27
CA TRP A 3 -13.99 -40.28 8.98
C TRP A 3 -13.54 -39.18 8.04
N LYS A 4 -14.47 -38.45 7.45
CA LYS A 4 -14.19 -37.16 6.84
C LYS A 4 -13.95 -36.17 7.97
N LEU A 5 -12.67 -35.98 8.33
CA LEU A 5 -12.27 -34.89 9.20
C LEU A 5 -12.52 -33.57 8.47
N ASP A 6 -13.39 -32.74 9.08
CA ASP A 6 -13.77 -31.43 8.54
C ASP A 6 -12.54 -30.51 8.52
N SER A 7 -12.04 -30.22 7.33
CA SER A 7 -10.85 -29.39 7.11
C SER A 7 -10.97 -27.99 7.74
N ASN A 8 -12.22 -27.53 8.00
CA ASN A 8 -12.49 -26.24 8.63
C ASN A 8 -12.27 -26.27 10.14
N ILE A 9 -12.53 -27.42 10.80
CA ILE A 9 -12.29 -27.58 12.24
C ILE A 9 -10.78 -27.61 12.52
N PHE A 10 -10.00 -28.33 11.71
CA PHE A 10 -8.53 -28.35 11.82
C PHE A 10 -7.91 -26.97 11.57
N LYS A 11 -8.39 -26.25 10.57
CA LYS A 11 -7.96 -24.87 10.30
C LYS A 11 -8.25 -23.92 11.46
N ARG A 12 -9.42 -24.05 12.08
CA ARG A 12 -9.84 -23.23 13.21
C ARG A 12 -9.01 -23.55 14.47
N TYR A 13 -8.81 -24.83 14.80
CA TYR A 13 -7.93 -25.25 15.92
C TYR A 13 -6.47 -24.83 15.70
N TYR A 14 -5.94 -24.96 14.50
CA TYR A 14 -4.58 -24.54 14.17
C TYR A 14 -4.41 -23.02 14.27
N ILE A 15 -5.38 -22.24 13.82
CA ILE A 15 -5.41 -20.78 13.94
C ILE A 15 -5.52 -20.36 15.41
N ASP A 16 -6.38 -20.99 16.19
CA ASP A 16 -6.56 -20.66 17.61
C ASP A 16 -5.35 -21.05 18.46
N THR A 17 -4.66 -22.15 18.11
CA THR A 17 -3.40 -22.55 18.78
C THR A 17 -2.25 -21.61 18.42
N LEU A 18 -2.17 -21.12 17.17
CA LEU A 18 -1.18 -20.12 16.77
C LEU A 18 -1.44 -18.76 17.41
N LYS A 19 -2.71 -18.37 17.60
CA LYS A 19 -3.09 -17.14 18.30
C LYS A 19 -2.66 -17.14 19.76
N SER A 20 -2.69 -18.29 20.43
CA SER A 20 -2.29 -18.41 21.85
C SER A 20 -0.78 -18.27 22.08
N ILE A 21 0.04 -18.26 21.00
CA ILE A 21 1.50 -18.20 21.07
C ILE A 21 2.02 -16.92 20.35
N SER A 22 1.13 -16.10 19.76
CA SER A 22 1.57 -14.92 19.02
C SER A 22 1.95 -13.78 19.94
N CYS A 23 3.19 -13.31 19.78
CA CYS A 23 3.71 -12.14 20.46
C CYS A 23 3.71 -10.92 19.52
N CYS A 24 3.48 -9.75 20.09
CA CYS A 24 3.57 -8.49 19.38
C CYS A 24 4.97 -8.28 18.79
N ASP A 25 5.05 -8.00 17.49
CA ASP A 25 6.31 -7.81 16.76
C ASP A 25 7.12 -6.57 17.22
N LEU A 26 6.49 -5.68 17.99
CA LEU A 26 7.13 -4.48 18.53
C LEU A 26 7.51 -4.60 20.00
N CYS A 27 6.61 -5.04 20.87
CA CYS A 27 6.85 -5.03 22.32
C CYS A 27 6.99 -6.44 22.93
N GLY A 28 6.75 -7.51 22.16
CA GLY A 28 6.84 -8.88 22.63
C GLY A 28 5.68 -9.33 23.54
N ALA A 29 4.71 -8.47 23.84
CA ALA A 29 3.54 -8.84 24.63
C ALA A 29 2.67 -9.86 23.91
N ASN A 30 1.99 -10.75 24.64
CA ASN A 30 1.00 -11.65 24.05
C ASN A 30 -0.09 -10.86 23.35
N VAL A 31 -0.42 -11.27 22.12
CA VAL A 31 -1.48 -10.67 21.33
C VAL A 31 -2.72 -11.52 21.46
N SER A 32 -3.63 -11.13 22.35
CA SER A 32 -5.02 -11.57 22.33
C SER A 32 -5.80 -10.68 21.39
N ASP A 33 -6.79 -11.21 20.70
CA ASP A 33 -7.67 -10.57 19.73
C ASP A 33 -7.56 -9.03 19.62
N SER A 34 -6.70 -8.57 18.70
CA SER A 34 -6.56 -7.15 18.40
C SER A 34 -7.47 -6.79 17.22
N TYR A 35 -8.30 -5.78 17.41
CA TYR A 35 -9.19 -5.25 16.39
C TYR A 35 -8.83 -3.80 16.09
N LEU A 36 -8.82 -3.44 14.83
CA LEU A 36 -8.68 -2.06 14.39
C LEU A 36 -9.91 -1.69 13.54
N LEU A 37 -10.76 -0.81 14.07
CA LEU A 37 -12.02 -0.35 13.44
C LEU A 37 -12.88 -1.51 12.89
N GLY A 38 -13.02 -2.60 13.67
CA GLY A 38 -13.81 -3.76 13.28
C GLY A 38 -13.09 -4.78 12.39
N TYR A 39 -11.88 -4.48 11.94
CA TYR A 39 -11.03 -5.46 11.25
C TYR A 39 -10.26 -6.30 12.27
N SER A 40 -10.44 -7.61 12.19
CA SER A 40 -9.57 -8.53 12.93
C SER A 40 -8.15 -8.41 12.35
N LEU A 41 -7.18 -8.10 13.19
CA LEU A 41 -5.77 -8.29 12.89
C LEU A 41 -5.50 -9.80 12.91
N SER A 42 -6.09 -10.53 11.99
CA SER A 42 -6.30 -11.98 11.98
C SER A 42 -5.03 -12.85 11.99
N GLN A 43 -3.88 -12.22 12.07
CA GLN A 43 -2.58 -12.82 12.38
C GLN A 43 -1.83 -11.92 13.35
N ALA A 44 -2.50 -11.51 14.39
CA ALA A 44 -2.04 -10.77 15.57
C ALA A 44 -0.52 -10.50 15.62
N LEU A 45 -0.03 -9.69 14.65
CA LEU A 45 1.37 -9.25 14.65
C LEU A 45 1.59 -8.08 15.59
N LEU A 46 0.53 -7.42 16.06
CA LEU A 46 0.61 -6.25 16.93
C LEU A 46 -0.46 -6.27 18.02
N CYS A 47 -0.10 -5.88 19.23
CA CYS A 47 -1.06 -5.58 20.29
C CYS A 47 -1.71 -4.20 20.05
N GLN A 48 -2.87 -3.96 20.66
CA GLN A 48 -3.63 -2.73 20.49
C GLN A 48 -2.84 -1.48 20.87
N SER A 49 -2.07 -1.52 21.96
CA SER A 49 -1.23 -0.38 22.39
C SER A 49 -0.21 -0.02 21.29
N CYS A 50 0.51 -1.03 20.75
CA CYS A 50 1.47 -0.77 19.69
C CYS A 50 0.82 -0.27 18.39
N VAL A 51 -0.40 -0.71 18.08
CA VAL A 51 -1.16 -0.17 16.92
C VAL A 51 -1.48 1.30 17.10
N ASN A 52 -1.87 1.70 18.31
CA ASN A 52 -2.21 3.10 18.61
C ASN A 52 -0.96 4.00 18.59
N ASP A 53 0.21 3.46 18.92
CA ASP A 53 1.49 4.19 18.96
C ASP A 53 2.20 4.22 17.59
N LEU A 54 1.60 3.66 16.54
CA LEU A 54 2.22 3.71 15.21
C LEU A 54 2.28 5.14 14.67
N PRO A 55 3.40 5.50 13.99
CA PRO A 55 3.62 6.84 13.48
C PRO A 55 2.79 7.14 12.21
N TYR A 56 1.50 7.24 12.34
CA TYR A 56 0.60 7.59 11.24
C TYR A 56 0.71 9.06 10.83
N PHE A 57 0.43 9.35 9.57
CA PHE A 57 0.12 10.73 9.18
C PHE A 57 -1.22 11.16 9.77
N ASN A 58 -1.28 12.35 10.32
CA ASN A 58 -2.53 12.94 10.78
C ASN A 58 -3.38 13.37 9.57
N GLN A 59 -4.31 12.49 9.16
CA GLN A 59 -5.14 12.67 7.98
C GLN A 59 -6.09 13.88 8.09
N SER A 60 -6.47 14.29 9.30
CA SER A 60 -7.37 15.42 9.52
C SER A 60 -6.71 16.75 9.13
N LEU A 61 -5.41 16.91 9.40
CA LEU A 61 -4.66 18.14 9.08
C LEU A 61 -4.52 18.39 7.56
N ILE A 62 -4.59 17.35 6.77
CA ILE A 62 -4.40 17.39 5.31
C ILE A 62 -5.68 17.08 4.54
N ALA A 63 -6.81 16.97 5.25
CA ALA A 63 -8.09 16.55 4.69
C ALA A 63 -7.92 15.32 3.78
N GLY A 64 -7.21 14.28 4.27
CA GLY A 64 -7.01 13.01 3.59
C GLY A 64 -6.11 13.03 2.33
N ASN A 65 -5.53 14.16 1.97
CA ASN A 65 -4.69 14.25 0.78
C ASN A 65 -3.32 14.89 1.09
N LEU A 66 -2.28 14.06 1.17
CA LEU A 66 -0.91 14.49 1.46
C LEU A 66 -0.33 15.48 0.44
N LEU A 67 -0.89 15.57 -0.77
CA LEU A 67 -0.46 16.59 -1.74
C LEU A 67 -0.80 18.02 -1.31
N ARG A 68 -1.73 18.18 -0.35
CA ARG A 68 -2.05 19.49 0.26
C ARG A 68 -0.94 19.98 1.21
N TRP A 69 -0.07 19.08 1.65
CA TRP A 69 1.07 19.47 2.45
C TRP A 69 2.19 20.03 1.57
N PRO A 70 2.60 21.31 1.77
CA PRO A 70 3.55 21.99 0.87
C PRO A 70 4.90 21.27 0.72
N ALA A 71 5.37 20.59 1.77
CA ALA A 71 6.62 19.82 1.71
C ALA A 71 6.52 18.62 0.77
N VAL A 72 5.38 17.91 0.80
CA VAL A 72 5.12 16.78 -0.09
C VAL A 72 4.92 17.27 -1.52
N HIS A 73 4.13 18.34 -1.72
CA HIS A 73 3.91 18.92 -3.05
C HIS A 73 5.22 19.33 -3.73
N ARG A 74 6.14 19.95 -2.98
CA ARG A 74 7.48 20.30 -3.50
C ARG A 74 8.36 19.08 -3.77
N ALA A 75 8.23 18.02 -2.96
CA ALA A 75 9.01 16.79 -3.11
C ALA A 75 8.57 15.92 -4.31
N LEU A 76 7.33 16.10 -4.77
CA LEU A 76 6.70 15.33 -5.85
C LEU A 76 6.37 16.23 -7.05
N PRO A 77 7.36 16.80 -7.74
CA PRO A 77 7.11 17.67 -8.90
C PRO A 77 6.64 16.86 -10.11
N ASN A 78 5.75 17.45 -10.92
CA ASN A 78 5.29 16.89 -12.19
C ASN A 78 4.61 15.50 -12.04
N ILE A 79 3.71 15.37 -11.08
CA ILE A 79 2.87 14.18 -10.90
C ILE A 79 1.59 14.28 -11.74
N HIS A 80 1.00 13.11 -12.05
CA HIS A 80 -0.24 12.99 -12.84
C HIS A 80 -1.37 12.29 -12.05
N PHE A 81 -1.28 12.26 -10.72
CA PHE A 81 -2.34 11.80 -9.83
C PHE A 81 -2.81 12.96 -8.94
N GLU A 82 -4.08 12.94 -8.57
CA GLU A 82 -4.75 14.04 -7.86
C GLU A 82 -4.74 13.89 -6.36
N GLN A 83 -4.61 12.65 -5.85
CA GLN A 83 -4.71 12.37 -4.43
C GLN A 83 -3.59 11.41 -4.00
N LEU A 84 -3.04 11.67 -2.82
CA LEU A 84 -2.03 10.82 -2.19
C LEU A 84 -2.45 10.53 -0.75
N PHE A 85 -2.64 9.25 -0.46
CA PHE A 85 -2.82 8.73 0.88
C PHE A 85 -1.62 7.85 1.24
N ALA A 86 -1.03 8.06 2.42
CA ALA A 86 0.00 7.20 2.97
C ALA A 86 -0.27 6.96 4.45
N LEU A 87 0.10 5.77 4.96
CA LEU A 87 -0.04 5.48 6.38
C LEU A 87 0.96 6.30 7.19
N SER A 88 2.24 6.26 6.80
CA SER A 88 3.34 6.73 7.63
C SER A 88 4.46 7.36 6.79
N PRO A 89 5.27 8.24 7.37
CA PRO A 89 6.60 8.51 6.87
C PRO A 89 7.43 7.22 6.83
N TYR A 90 8.48 7.17 6.00
CA TYR A 90 9.38 6.02 5.92
C TYR A 90 10.33 5.96 7.13
N ILE A 91 9.76 5.70 8.31
CA ILE A 91 10.48 5.62 9.61
C ILE A 91 10.15 4.30 10.33
N TYR A 92 10.81 4.05 11.47
CA TYR A 92 10.51 2.89 12.32
C TYR A 92 9.06 2.94 12.86
N PRO A 93 8.33 1.84 12.89
CA PRO A 93 8.72 0.47 12.52
C PRO A 93 8.49 0.13 11.04
N PHE A 94 7.80 0.95 10.27
CA PHE A 94 7.40 0.68 8.91
C PHE A 94 8.57 0.43 7.96
N ASN A 95 9.65 1.20 8.06
CA ASN A 95 10.84 1.02 7.23
C ASN A 95 11.49 -0.35 7.45
N LYS A 96 11.55 -0.82 8.73
CA LYS A 96 12.05 -2.15 9.09
C LYS A 96 11.16 -3.25 8.52
N TRP A 97 9.85 -3.16 8.72
CA TRP A 97 8.90 -4.15 8.18
C TRP A 97 8.91 -4.23 6.66
N LEU A 98 8.95 -3.08 5.98
CA LEU A 98 9.06 -3.04 4.52
C LEU A 98 10.37 -3.64 4.01
N ALA A 99 11.46 -3.46 4.73
CA ALA A 99 12.72 -4.13 4.42
C ALA A 99 12.64 -5.64 4.64
N GLN A 100 12.03 -6.10 5.73
CA GLN A 100 11.82 -7.51 6.00
C GLN A 100 10.92 -8.16 4.94
N MET A 101 9.83 -7.48 4.55
CA MET A 101 8.96 -7.92 3.46
C MET A 101 9.70 -7.98 2.12
N LYS A 102 10.65 -7.07 1.84
CA LYS A 102 11.39 -7.04 0.57
C LYS A 102 12.53 -8.06 0.49
N TYR A 103 13.17 -8.38 1.62
CA TYR A 103 14.46 -9.09 1.62
C TYR A 103 14.47 -10.35 2.49
N LEU A 104 13.56 -10.49 3.45
CA LEU A 104 13.50 -11.61 4.38
C LEU A 104 12.25 -12.49 4.20
N GLY A 105 11.45 -12.26 3.14
CA GLY A 105 10.30 -13.09 2.80
C GLY A 105 9.11 -12.99 3.77
N ARG A 106 9.04 -11.96 4.62
CA ARG A 106 7.94 -11.74 5.56
C ARG A 106 6.68 -11.22 4.84
N PHE A 107 6.10 -12.07 3.99
CA PHE A 107 4.92 -11.71 3.18
C PHE A 107 3.65 -11.52 4.02
N GLU A 108 3.56 -12.07 5.24
CA GLU A 108 2.47 -11.87 6.19
C GLU A 108 2.28 -10.39 6.57
N LEU A 109 3.33 -9.58 6.49
CA LEU A 109 3.26 -8.12 6.69
C LEU A 109 2.34 -7.43 5.66
N ALA A 110 2.10 -8.03 4.49
CA ALA A 110 1.16 -7.47 3.53
C ALA A 110 -0.26 -7.41 4.08
N SER A 111 -0.69 -8.45 4.82
CA SER A 111 -1.99 -8.47 5.49
C SER A 111 -2.08 -7.39 6.56
N LEU A 112 -1.04 -7.24 7.39
CA LEU A 112 -0.95 -6.18 8.39
C LEU A 112 -1.10 -4.80 7.73
N PHE A 113 -0.29 -4.50 6.70
CA PHE A 113 -0.35 -3.22 6.01
C PHE A 113 -1.72 -2.96 5.38
N SER A 114 -2.35 -3.99 4.82
CA SER A 114 -3.68 -3.85 4.23
C SER A 114 -4.73 -3.49 5.26
N VAL A 115 -4.73 -4.14 6.43
CA VAL A 115 -5.65 -3.84 7.52
C VAL A 115 -5.43 -2.41 8.04
N LEU A 116 -4.18 -2.01 8.28
CA LEU A 116 -3.86 -0.66 8.72
C LEU A 116 -4.30 0.40 7.68
N LEU A 117 -4.06 0.13 6.38
CA LEU A 117 -4.51 0.99 5.29
C LEU A 117 -6.03 1.09 5.24
N CYS A 118 -6.75 -0.03 5.33
CA CYS A 118 -8.22 -0.04 5.31
C CYS A 118 -8.79 0.76 6.48
N ALA A 119 -8.27 0.57 7.69
CA ALA A 119 -8.75 1.26 8.86
C ALA A 119 -8.56 2.78 8.76
N GLN A 120 -7.36 3.23 8.40
CA GLN A 120 -7.06 4.65 8.24
C GLN A 120 -7.81 5.28 7.03
N TRP A 121 -7.95 4.51 5.94
CA TRP A 121 -8.73 4.92 4.77
C TRP A 121 -10.19 5.12 5.12
N GLN A 122 -10.82 4.17 5.81
CA GLN A 122 -12.23 4.29 6.23
C GLN A 122 -12.44 5.45 7.18
N ALA A 123 -11.57 5.64 8.17
CA ALA A 123 -11.65 6.79 9.08
C ALA A 123 -11.58 8.13 8.31
N MET A 124 -10.78 8.18 7.24
CA MET A 124 -10.68 9.37 6.38
C MET A 124 -11.96 9.60 5.57
N ILE A 125 -12.50 8.56 4.91
CA ILE A 125 -13.67 8.73 4.01
C ILE A 125 -14.96 8.99 4.76
N MET A 126 -15.10 8.59 6.02
CA MET A 126 -16.28 8.90 6.85
C MET A 126 -16.54 10.42 6.95
N ASN A 127 -15.50 11.22 6.81
CA ASN A 127 -15.56 12.67 6.95
C ASN A 127 -15.43 13.44 5.61
N GLN A 128 -15.46 12.72 4.47
CA GLN A 128 -15.24 13.31 3.15
C GLN A 128 -16.10 12.67 2.07
N THR A 129 -16.57 13.48 1.14
CA THR A 129 -17.20 12.98 -0.09
C THR A 129 -16.08 12.58 -1.06
N ILE A 130 -15.90 11.29 -1.28
CA ILE A 130 -14.94 10.77 -2.24
C ILE A 130 -15.70 10.29 -3.49
N THR A 131 -15.16 10.62 -4.67
CA THR A 131 -15.64 10.04 -5.92
C THR A 131 -15.53 8.51 -5.86
N PRO A 132 -16.56 7.73 -6.23
CA PRO A 132 -16.53 6.28 -6.18
C PRO A 132 -15.31 5.72 -6.93
N ILE A 133 -14.60 4.79 -6.30
CA ILE A 133 -13.45 4.08 -6.89
C ILE A 133 -13.99 2.98 -7.80
N ASN A 134 -13.61 3.01 -9.09
CA ASN A 134 -14.06 2.02 -10.05
C ASN A 134 -13.09 0.84 -10.17
N LEU A 135 -11.81 1.04 -9.86
CA LEU A 135 -10.78 0.02 -10.03
C LEU A 135 -9.59 0.26 -9.11
N VAL A 136 -9.08 -0.81 -8.52
CA VAL A 136 -7.81 -0.83 -7.77
C VAL A 136 -6.75 -1.54 -8.59
N LEU A 137 -5.54 -0.97 -8.63
CA LEU A 137 -4.36 -1.51 -9.29
C LEU A 137 -3.18 -1.57 -8.31
N ALA A 138 -2.27 -2.50 -8.54
CA ALA A 138 -0.96 -2.48 -7.87
C ALA A 138 0.10 -1.93 -8.83
N VAL A 139 1.09 -1.21 -8.30
CA VAL A 139 2.29 -0.87 -9.07
C VAL A 139 2.99 -2.15 -9.49
N PRO A 140 3.20 -2.39 -10.81
CA PRO A 140 3.82 -3.61 -11.28
C PRO A 140 5.30 -3.66 -10.95
N LEU A 141 5.74 -4.80 -10.39
CA LEU A 141 7.13 -5.04 -10.07
C LEU A 141 7.91 -5.40 -11.34
N HIS A 142 9.16 -4.93 -11.41
CA HIS A 142 10.06 -5.33 -12.48
C HIS A 142 10.39 -6.83 -12.42
N ILE A 143 10.45 -7.51 -13.58
CA ILE A 143 10.64 -8.97 -13.66
C ILE A 143 11.90 -9.46 -12.89
N LYS A 144 13.03 -8.77 -13.00
CA LYS A 144 14.25 -9.12 -12.23
C LYS A 144 14.04 -9.07 -10.72
N LYS A 145 13.26 -8.10 -10.23
CA LYS A 145 12.93 -8.00 -8.80
C LYS A 145 11.94 -9.08 -8.39
N TRP A 146 11.00 -9.41 -9.29
CA TRP A 146 10.07 -10.52 -9.06
C TRP A 146 10.80 -11.86 -8.94
N GLN A 147 11.77 -12.13 -9.85
CA GLN A 147 12.61 -13.34 -9.81
C GLN A 147 13.40 -13.47 -8.51
N VAL A 148 13.89 -12.35 -7.95
CA VAL A 148 14.66 -12.36 -6.68
C VAL A 148 13.75 -12.49 -5.45
N ARG A 149 12.57 -11.85 -5.47
CA ARG A 149 11.69 -11.74 -4.30
C ARG A 149 10.60 -12.82 -4.26
N GLY A 150 10.27 -13.42 -5.42
CA GLY A 150 9.18 -14.38 -5.56
C GLY A 150 7.78 -13.78 -5.61
N TYR A 151 7.61 -12.50 -5.23
CA TYR A 151 6.31 -11.82 -5.19
C TYR A 151 6.43 -10.30 -5.34
N ASN A 152 5.29 -9.68 -5.66
CA ASN A 152 5.13 -8.23 -5.69
C ASN A 152 4.42 -7.75 -4.41
N GLN A 153 5.11 -6.95 -3.60
CA GLN A 153 4.61 -6.42 -2.33
C GLN A 153 3.34 -5.58 -2.54
N ALA A 154 3.37 -4.67 -3.51
CA ALA A 154 2.23 -3.83 -3.84
C ALA A 154 1.01 -4.65 -4.26
N HIS A 155 1.22 -5.77 -4.99
CA HIS A 155 0.15 -6.69 -5.37
C HIS A 155 -0.53 -7.33 -4.15
N LEU A 156 0.26 -7.87 -3.20
CA LEU A 156 -0.27 -8.52 -2.01
C LEU A 156 -1.10 -7.53 -1.17
N ILE A 157 -0.56 -6.31 -0.98
CA ILE A 157 -1.25 -5.24 -0.23
C ILE A 157 -2.52 -4.82 -0.98
N ALA A 158 -2.43 -4.53 -2.28
CA ALA A 158 -3.56 -4.04 -3.09
C ALA A 158 -4.70 -5.05 -3.16
N LYS A 159 -4.39 -6.33 -3.33
CA LYS A 159 -5.38 -7.41 -3.39
C LYS A 159 -6.18 -7.47 -2.10
N THR A 160 -5.51 -7.60 -0.96
CA THR A 160 -6.18 -7.67 0.35
C THR A 160 -6.94 -6.38 0.68
N PHE A 161 -6.38 -5.20 0.35
CA PHE A 161 -7.04 -3.91 0.52
C PHE A 161 -8.35 -3.83 -0.29
N ALA A 162 -8.30 -4.22 -1.56
CA ALA A 162 -9.47 -4.20 -2.44
C ALA A 162 -10.55 -5.19 -2.00
N GLU A 163 -10.15 -6.42 -1.64
CA GLU A 163 -11.08 -7.45 -1.12
C GLU A 163 -11.77 -6.98 0.16
N THR A 164 -11.02 -6.39 1.10
CA THR A 164 -11.56 -5.87 2.37
C THR A 164 -12.57 -4.74 2.17
N LEU A 165 -12.33 -3.87 1.18
CA LEU A 165 -13.21 -2.74 0.86
C LEU A 165 -14.25 -3.08 -0.22
N SER A 166 -14.31 -4.33 -0.68
CA SER A 166 -15.22 -4.79 -1.76
C SER A 166 -15.07 -3.96 -3.04
N LEU A 167 -13.83 -3.58 -3.39
CA LEU A 167 -13.49 -2.82 -4.59
C LEU A 167 -13.00 -3.76 -5.72
N PRO A 168 -13.33 -3.46 -6.99
CA PRO A 168 -12.78 -4.20 -8.12
C PRO A 168 -11.25 -4.10 -8.17
N TYR A 169 -10.57 -5.22 -8.36
CA TYR A 169 -9.10 -5.30 -8.44
C TYR A 169 -8.65 -5.97 -9.74
N ASP A 170 -7.69 -5.38 -10.45
CA ASP A 170 -7.04 -5.99 -11.62
C ASP A 170 -5.52 -6.02 -11.45
N ALA A 171 -4.98 -7.23 -11.28
CA ALA A 171 -3.54 -7.45 -11.10
C ALA A 171 -2.72 -7.23 -12.38
N ASN A 172 -3.36 -7.33 -13.56
CA ASN A 172 -2.68 -7.48 -14.83
C ASN A 172 -2.91 -6.32 -15.80
N LEU A 173 -3.78 -5.38 -15.48
CA LEU A 173 -4.11 -4.28 -16.41
C LEU A 173 -2.89 -3.47 -16.84
N VAL A 174 -1.99 -3.18 -15.91
CA VAL A 174 -0.77 -2.40 -16.17
C VAL A 174 0.43 -3.32 -16.16
N LEU A 175 1.15 -3.37 -17.27
CA LEU A 175 2.38 -4.14 -17.41
C LEU A 175 3.59 -3.22 -17.46
N ARG A 176 4.69 -3.67 -16.86
CA ARG A 176 5.99 -3.01 -17.01
C ARG A 176 6.74 -3.64 -18.19
N VAL A 177 6.83 -2.90 -19.31
CA VAL A 177 7.36 -3.40 -20.59
C VAL A 177 8.84 -3.11 -20.81
N LYS A 178 9.43 -2.11 -20.11
CA LYS A 178 10.86 -1.79 -20.26
C LYS A 178 11.70 -2.28 -19.09
N ASN A 179 12.84 -2.90 -19.43
CA ASN A 179 13.90 -3.27 -18.51
C ASN A 179 14.83 -2.07 -18.30
N ASN A 180 14.46 -1.13 -17.47
CA ASN A 180 15.38 -0.06 -17.10
C ASN A 180 16.15 -0.49 -15.84
N ASP A 181 17.40 -0.91 -16.02
CA ASP A 181 18.29 -1.23 -14.90
C ASP A 181 18.40 -0.01 -13.99
N SER A 182 17.94 -0.17 -12.76
CA SER A 182 18.16 0.82 -11.72
C SER A 182 19.62 0.77 -11.29
N GLN A 183 20.48 1.52 -11.94
CA GLN A 183 21.78 1.84 -11.33
C GLN A 183 21.49 2.70 -10.09
N MET A 184 21.94 2.25 -8.92
CA MET A 184 21.97 3.07 -7.73
C MET A 184 22.70 4.38 -8.04
N GLY A 185 22.13 5.54 -7.65
CA GLY A 185 22.75 6.86 -7.84
C GLY A 185 22.15 7.78 -8.89
N LYS A 186 21.13 7.36 -9.65
CA LYS A 186 20.51 8.24 -10.65
C LYS A 186 19.68 9.37 -10.02
N THR A 187 19.83 10.58 -10.56
CA THR A 187 19.06 11.77 -10.19
C THR A 187 17.56 11.60 -10.55
N GLY A 188 16.69 12.40 -9.94
CA GLY A 188 15.24 12.36 -10.23
C GLY A 188 14.91 12.59 -11.71
N SER A 189 15.68 13.43 -12.43
CA SER A 189 15.51 13.66 -13.87
C SER A 189 15.88 12.46 -14.73
N GLN A 190 16.95 11.75 -14.38
CA GLN A 190 17.36 10.52 -15.05
C GLN A 190 16.36 9.38 -14.81
N ARG A 191 15.78 9.30 -13.59
CA ARG A 191 14.70 8.33 -13.30
C ARG A 191 13.46 8.59 -14.14
N ARG A 192 13.07 9.85 -14.34
CA ARG A 192 11.93 10.23 -15.21
C ARG A 192 12.17 9.80 -16.66
N LYS A 193 13.32 10.13 -17.27
CA LYS A 193 13.65 9.73 -18.65
C LYS A 193 13.64 8.20 -18.83
N ASN A 194 14.13 7.46 -17.84
CA ASN A 194 14.18 6.00 -17.89
C ASN A 194 12.79 5.34 -17.75
N LEU A 195 11.85 5.98 -17.07
CA LEU A 195 10.50 5.44 -16.86
C LEU A 195 9.50 5.87 -17.95
N ALA A 196 9.88 6.84 -18.80
CA ALA A 196 9.04 7.23 -19.92
C ALA A 196 8.73 6.03 -20.83
N ASN A 197 7.44 5.74 -21.03
CA ASN A 197 6.93 4.57 -21.78
C ASN A 197 7.42 3.22 -21.22
N ALA A 198 7.64 3.13 -19.90
CA ALA A 198 8.02 1.88 -19.23
C ALA A 198 6.80 0.99 -18.92
N PHE A 199 5.60 1.51 -19.07
CA PHE A 199 4.35 0.83 -18.75
C PHE A 199 3.42 0.81 -19.97
N ALA A 200 2.59 -0.24 -20.05
CA ALA A 200 1.55 -0.39 -21.06
C ALA A 200 0.28 -0.96 -20.44
N LEU A 201 -0.88 -0.62 -21.00
CA LEU A 201 -2.14 -1.29 -20.67
C LEU A 201 -2.24 -2.59 -21.47
N GLN A 202 -2.59 -3.66 -20.79
CA GLN A 202 -2.78 -4.98 -21.39
C GLN A 202 -4.08 -5.03 -22.24
N ARG A 203 -5.05 -4.21 -21.89
CA ARG A 203 -6.34 -4.10 -22.58
C ARG A 203 -6.90 -2.68 -22.49
N LYS A 204 -7.87 -2.37 -23.33
CA LYS A 204 -8.62 -1.11 -23.23
C LYS A 204 -9.45 -1.06 -21.95
N LEU A 205 -9.54 0.12 -21.37
CA LEU A 205 -10.43 0.39 -20.23
C LEU A 205 -11.87 0.61 -20.71
N GLY A 206 -12.83 0.13 -19.94
CA GLY A 206 -14.23 0.48 -20.13
C GLY A 206 -14.48 1.96 -19.83
N SER A 207 -15.37 2.61 -20.58
CA SER A 207 -15.68 4.04 -20.43
C SER A 207 -16.24 4.42 -19.03
N HIS A 208 -16.73 3.45 -18.26
CA HIS A 208 -17.21 3.62 -16.88
C HIS A 208 -16.08 3.72 -15.85
N ILE A 209 -14.84 3.38 -16.22
CA ILE A 209 -13.69 3.46 -15.31
C ILE A 209 -13.17 4.91 -15.31
N LYS A 210 -13.64 5.71 -14.35
CA LYS A 210 -13.32 7.14 -14.20
C LYS A 210 -12.36 7.42 -13.08
N HIS A 211 -12.41 6.63 -11.99
CA HIS A 211 -11.54 6.78 -10.83
C HIS A 211 -10.78 5.48 -10.56
N VAL A 212 -9.45 5.56 -10.65
CA VAL A 212 -8.54 4.43 -10.40
C VAL A 212 -7.72 4.71 -9.14
N LEU A 213 -7.65 3.72 -8.25
CA LEU A 213 -6.79 3.74 -7.09
C LEU A 213 -5.56 2.87 -7.35
N ILE A 214 -4.36 3.43 -7.21
CA ILE A 214 -3.09 2.72 -7.37
C ILE A 214 -2.49 2.48 -5.99
N VAL A 215 -2.09 1.24 -5.70
CA VAL A 215 -1.41 0.87 -4.45
C VAL A 215 0.08 0.63 -4.70
N ASP A 216 0.92 1.21 -3.83
CA ASP A 216 2.36 0.94 -3.78
C ASP A 216 2.80 0.68 -2.33
N ASP A 217 3.98 0.10 -2.13
CA ASP A 217 4.53 -0.12 -0.79
C ASP A 217 5.27 1.13 -0.26
N VAL A 218 6.08 1.79 -1.10
CA VAL A 218 6.84 3.01 -0.73
C VAL A 218 6.90 3.99 -1.89
N VAL A 219 6.47 5.20 -1.63
CA VAL A 219 6.63 6.32 -2.56
C VAL A 219 7.82 7.19 -2.16
N THR A 220 8.72 7.41 -3.11
CA THR A 220 9.89 8.28 -2.93
C THR A 220 9.77 9.56 -3.76
N THR A 221 9.85 9.46 -5.07
CA THR A 221 9.72 10.58 -6.03
C THR A 221 8.37 10.59 -6.76
N GLY A 222 7.52 9.59 -6.51
CA GLY A 222 6.24 9.43 -7.22
C GLY A 222 6.34 9.15 -8.73
N THR A 223 7.55 9.09 -9.29
CA THR A 223 7.76 8.99 -10.75
C THR A 223 7.12 7.75 -11.35
N THR A 224 7.22 6.60 -10.70
CA THR A 224 6.62 5.33 -11.18
C THR A 224 5.10 5.46 -11.29
N VAL A 225 4.46 5.94 -10.23
CA VAL A 225 3.01 6.10 -10.18
C VAL A 225 2.55 7.20 -11.13
N SER A 226 3.32 8.28 -11.25
CA SER A 226 3.03 9.37 -12.19
C SER A 226 3.00 8.89 -13.66
N GLU A 227 3.94 8.04 -14.08
CA GLU A 227 3.95 7.45 -15.42
C GLU A 227 2.75 6.51 -15.66
N ILE A 228 2.37 5.71 -14.64
CA ILE A 228 1.16 4.87 -14.72
C ILE A 228 -0.08 5.75 -14.77
N SER A 229 -0.16 6.80 -13.96
CA SER A 229 -1.28 7.75 -13.95
C SER A 229 -1.45 8.45 -15.29
N LYS A 230 -0.35 8.89 -15.90
CA LYS A 230 -0.36 9.47 -17.26
C LYS A 230 -0.95 8.51 -18.28
N LEU A 231 -0.54 7.24 -18.23
CA LEU A 231 -1.06 6.18 -19.11
C LEU A 231 -2.56 5.97 -18.92
N LEU A 232 -3.04 5.94 -17.65
CA LEU A 232 -4.46 5.81 -17.34
C LEU A 232 -5.28 7.02 -17.79
N LYS A 233 -4.75 8.24 -17.62
CA LYS A 233 -5.37 9.48 -18.10
C LYS A 233 -5.55 9.46 -19.62
N GLN A 234 -4.54 9.01 -20.36
CA GLN A 234 -4.63 8.84 -21.83
C GLN A 234 -5.68 7.81 -22.24
N ALA A 235 -6.01 6.86 -21.36
CA ALA A 235 -7.06 5.86 -21.57
C ALA A 235 -8.47 6.32 -21.10
N GLY A 236 -8.63 7.59 -20.66
CA GLY A 236 -9.93 8.17 -20.29
C GLY A 236 -10.27 8.13 -18.79
N VAL A 237 -9.31 7.79 -17.92
CA VAL A 237 -9.47 7.91 -16.47
C VAL A 237 -9.43 9.38 -16.07
N GLU A 238 -10.38 9.81 -15.25
CA GLU A 238 -10.52 11.21 -14.81
C GLU A 238 -9.77 11.50 -13.51
N THR A 239 -9.76 10.54 -12.58
CA THR A 239 -9.13 10.70 -11.27
C THR A 239 -8.22 9.51 -10.97
N VAL A 240 -7.02 9.78 -10.47
CA VAL A 240 -6.11 8.77 -9.96
C VAL A 240 -5.76 9.09 -8.52
N THR A 241 -6.02 8.13 -7.62
CA THR A 241 -5.61 8.20 -6.21
C THR A 241 -4.48 7.23 -5.96
N LEU A 242 -3.40 7.71 -5.36
CA LEU A 242 -2.31 6.87 -4.89
C LEU A 242 -2.50 6.54 -3.41
N VAL A 243 -2.45 5.25 -3.08
CA VAL A 243 -2.41 4.74 -1.70
C VAL A 243 -1.09 4.01 -1.47
N THR A 244 -0.41 4.30 -0.39
CA THR A 244 0.88 3.68 -0.06
C THR A 244 1.06 3.44 1.44
N VAL A 245 1.88 2.46 1.79
CA VAL A 245 2.25 2.24 3.19
C VAL A 245 3.14 3.38 3.68
N CYS A 246 4.18 3.72 2.92
CA CYS A 246 5.09 4.79 3.33
C CYS A 246 5.36 5.82 2.25
N LEU A 247 5.51 7.07 2.71
CA LEU A 247 6.02 8.17 1.91
C LEU A 247 7.38 8.61 2.44
N THR A 248 8.38 8.68 1.55
CA THR A 248 9.67 9.30 1.88
C THR A 248 9.56 10.80 1.73
N VAL A 249 9.56 11.52 2.85
CA VAL A 249 9.51 12.99 2.87
C VAL A 249 10.91 13.53 3.13
N PRO A 250 11.48 14.38 2.26
CA PRO A 250 12.72 15.08 2.55
C PRO A 250 12.54 15.95 3.81
N ASN A 251 13.46 15.85 4.76
CA ASN A 251 13.49 16.67 6.00
C ASN A 251 12.29 16.51 6.94
N ALA A 252 11.70 15.32 7.06
CA ALA A 252 10.63 15.02 8.00
C ALA A 252 11.01 15.17 9.49
N LYS A 253 12.24 15.60 9.80
CA LYS A 253 12.72 15.72 11.17
C LYS A 253 12.08 16.88 11.97
N ASN A 254 11.50 17.90 11.30
CA ASN A 254 10.85 19.02 11.99
C ASN A 254 9.63 19.48 11.19
N ASN A 255 8.44 19.46 11.81
CA ASN A 255 7.21 20.13 11.39
C ASN A 255 6.44 19.51 10.20
N GLY A 256 6.18 18.23 10.21
CA GLY A 256 5.19 17.62 9.32
C GLY A 256 3.89 17.26 10.05
N PRO A 257 2.78 16.92 9.34
CA PRO A 257 1.55 16.41 9.93
C PRO A 257 1.77 14.95 10.39
N VAL A 258 2.75 14.80 11.27
CA VAL A 258 3.09 13.53 11.89
C VAL A 258 2.59 13.56 13.32
N ILE A 259 1.56 12.80 13.56
CA ILE A 259 1.28 12.11 14.81
C ILE A 259 0.81 12.96 15.99
N SER A 260 -0.32 12.60 16.43
CA SER A 260 -0.71 12.65 17.84
C SER A 260 -0.11 11.47 18.57
#